data_6c4aed3641adb49d99acb4cbeaa0b5bd
#
_entry.id   6c4aed3641adb49d99acb4cbeaa0b5bd
#
_cell.length_a   1.000
_cell.length_b   1.000
_cell.length_c   1.000
_cell.angle_alpha   90.00
_cell.angle_beta   90.00
_cell.angle_gamma   90.00
#
_symmetry.space_group_name_H-M   'P 1'
#
loop_
_entity.id
_entity.type
_entity.pdbx_description
1 polymer ?
#
loop_
_entity_poly.entity_id
_entity_poly.type
_entity_poly.pdbx_seq_one_letter_code
_entity_poly.pdbx_strand_id
1 'polypeptide(L)'
;MEMENQSHITEFILLGLPTPPGQQELYYMLFLALYLVTITGNLLIVLATGTDSHLHSPMYFFLANLSCADVCFSSTTVPKMLANMQTHNPVISYTGCLSQIYFFLLFGDLDNFILAVMAYDRYVAICQPLSYVTTMNPRRSALMVVTCWVLTAVHALVHTLLMARLSFCTERVVPHFFCDLSTLLHLSCSDTSANKLVIITFGGAFLVGPFLGILVSYTHIFYAVLRVPSVRGLRRAISTCGSHLAVVSLFYGTIISLYLCPSPSRSVEQGSVVAVLYTVVTPLLNPFLYSLHNRELLQALCRPLRMFCRGKTHCTGGLQVKGAVNCMVCSALQKQDMKSQAVSKVVEFLRFIDPCLFVVCIFSQKLAVHLYCKQDPATMVTHLIHEIMFP
;
A
#
# COMPACT_ATOMS: atom_id res chain seq x y z
N MET A 1 11.73 -15.95 49.59
CA MET A 1 12.35 -15.19 48.52
C MET A 1 12.46 -16.15 47.35
N GLU A 2 11.29 -16.39 46.74
CA GLU A 2 11.15 -17.29 45.59
C GLU A 2 11.62 -16.53 44.35
N MET A 3 12.71 -17.01 43.75
CA MET A 3 13.09 -16.59 42.41
C MET A 3 12.03 -17.20 41.47
N GLU A 4 11.00 -16.41 41.16
CA GLU A 4 10.04 -16.73 40.12
C GLU A 4 10.82 -16.97 38.83
N ASN A 5 10.71 -18.19 38.37
CA ASN A 5 11.28 -18.66 37.10
C ASN A 5 10.61 -17.84 35.98
N GLN A 6 11.22 -16.70 35.60
CA GLN A 6 10.76 -15.89 34.47
C GLN A 6 10.86 -16.75 33.25
N SER A 7 9.77 -17.45 32.93
CA SER A 7 9.63 -18.16 31.66
C SER A 7 9.66 -17.10 30.53
N HIS A 8 10.83 -16.93 29.91
CA HIS A 8 10.95 -16.11 28.71
C HIS A 8 9.94 -16.61 27.69
N ILE A 9 9.00 -15.76 27.29
CA ILE A 9 8.06 -16.06 26.21
C ILE A 9 8.87 -16.23 24.94
N THR A 10 8.80 -17.43 24.35
CA THR A 10 9.49 -17.79 23.12
C THR A 10 8.60 -17.65 21.88
N GLU A 11 7.28 -17.58 22.10
CA GLU A 11 6.28 -17.61 21.02
C GLU A 11 5.05 -16.78 21.38
N PHE A 12 4.43 -16.17 20.35
CA PHE A 12 3.14 -15.50 20.42
C PHE A 12 2.09 -16.25 19.59
N ILE A 13 0.82 -16.03 19.90
CA ILE A 13 -0.33 -16.60 19.18
C ILE A 13 -1.06 -15.47 18.49
N LEU A 14 -1.06 -15.46 17.16
CA LEU A 14 -1.78 -14.47 16.34
C LEU A 14 -3.22 -14.97 16.14
N LEU A 15 -4.23 -14.24 16.60
CA LEU A 15 -5.64 -14.65 16.43
C LEU A 15 -6.10 -14.67 14.97
N GLY A 16 -5.36 -14.01 14.07
CA GLY A 16 -5.71 -13.96 12.66
C GLY A 16 -6.81 -12.94 12.36
N LEU A 17 -7.42 -13.09 11.18
CA LEU A 17 -8.59 -12.31 10.79
C LEU A 17 -9.86 -13.00 11.30
N PRO A 18 -10.82 -12.24 11.84
CA PRO A 18 -12.13 -12.79 12.18
C PRO A 18 -12.84 -13.22 10.89
N THR A 19 -12.91 -14.53 10.68
CA THR A 19 -13.58 -15.11 9.51
C THR A 19 -14.86 -15.84 9.96
N PRO A 20 -15.98 -15.67 9.23
CA PRO A 20 -17.18 -16.43 9.53
C PRO A 20 -16.94 -17.95 9.47
N PRO A 21 -17.61 -18.75 10.30
CA PRO A 21 -17.47 -20.20 10.27
C PRO A 21 -17.74 -20.78 8.87
N GLY A 22 -16.82 -21.65 8.40
CA GLY A 22 -16.94 -22.30 7.10
C GLY A 22 -16.47 -21.47 5.89
N GLN A 23 -16.02 -20.23 6.06
CA GLN A 23 -15.55 -19.38 4.95
C GLN A 23 -14.02 -19.20 4.91
N GLN A 24 -13.27 -19.89 5.75
CA GLN A 24 -11.82 -19.72 5.86
C GLN A 24 -11.08 -19.98 4.56
N GLU A 25 -11.47 -21.01 3.80
CA GLU A 25 -10.88 -21.33 2.49
C GLU A 25 -11.12 -20.21 1.47
N LEU A 26 -12.31 -19.62 1.48
CA LEU A 26 -12.67 -18.51 0.61
C LEU A 26 -11.80 -17.28 0.90
N TYR A 27 -11.64 -16.93 2.18
CA TYR A 27 -10.77 -15.82 2.60
C TYR A 27 -9.30 -16.12 2.25
N TYR A 28 -8.83 -17.34 2.44
CA TYR A 28 -7.49 -17.76 2.02
C TYR A 28 -7.27 -17.52 0.52
N MET A 29 -8.17 -18.02 -0.33
CA MET A 29 -8.07 -17.85 -1.79
C MET A 29 -8.15 -16.38 -2.20
N LEU A 30 -9.01 -15.59 -1.56
CA LEU A 30 -9.14 -14.15 -1.78
C LEU A 30 -7.82 -13.43 -1.47
N PHE A 31 -7.27 -13.59 -0.26
CA PHE A 31 -6.03 -12.92 0.14
C PHE A 31 -4.82 -13.41 -0.65
N LEU A 32 -4.77 -14.69 -1.02
CA LEU A 32 -3.75 -15.21 -1.93
C LEU A 32 -3.82 -14.53 -3.30
N ALA A 33 -5.02 -14.39 -3.87
CA ALA A 33 -5.21 -13.71 -5.15
C ALA A 33 -4.81 -12.23 -5.05
N LEU A 34 -5.23 -11.50 -4.03
CA LEU A 34 -4.86 -10.11 -3.79
C LEU A 34 -3.34 -9.94 -3.64
N TYR A 35 -2.70 -10.81 -2.88
CA TYR A 35 -1.24 -10.81 -2.71
C TYR A 35 -0.51 -11.05 -4.05
N LEU A 36 -0.91 -12.05 -4.83
CA LEU A 36 -0.31 -12.32 -6.13
C LEU A 36 -0.48 -11.16 -7.10
N VAL A 37 -1.63 -10.49 -7.11
CA VAL A 37 -1.86 -9.29 -7.93
C VAL A 37 -0.98 -8.13 -7.46
N THR A 38 -0.84 -7.92 -6.14
CA THR A 38 0.04 -6.89 -5.58
C THR A 38 1.50 -7.12 -6.00
N ILE A 39 2.02 -8.34 -5.80
CA ILE A 39 3.40 -8.67 -6.15
C ILE A 39 3.62 -8.51 -7.66
N THR A 40 2.75 -9.10 -8.48
CA THR A 40 2.89 -9.05 -9.94
C THR A 40 2.79 -7.63 -10.46
N GLY A 41 1.82 -6.84 -10.00
CA GLY A 41 1.62 -5.46 -10.45
C GLY A 41 2.80 -4.55 -10.12
N ASN A 42 3.32 -4.62 -8.90
CA ASN A 42 4.47 -3.82 -8.48
C ASN A 42 5.77 -4.28 -9.16
N LEU A 43 6.02 -5.59 -9.28
CA LEU A 43 7.20 -6.09 -10.01
C LEU A 43 7.17 -5.72 -11.49
N LEU A 44 6.00 -5.68 -12.13
CA LEU A 44 5.88 -5.21 -13.50
C LEU A 44 6.25 -3.72 -13.64
N ILE A 45 5.90 -2.87 -12.67
CA ILE A 45 6.34 -1.47 -12.67
C ILE A 45 7.87 -1.39 -12.55
N VAL A 46 8.47 -2.11 -11.59
CA VAL A 46 9.94 -2.14 -11.42
C VAL A 46 10.63 -2.60 -12.71
N LEU A 47 10.12 -3.66 -13.33
CA LEU A 47 10.67 -4.18 -14.60
C LEU A 47 10.51 -3.17 -15.73
N ALA A 48 9.33 -2.57 -15.92
CA ALA A 48 9.09 -1.59 -16.96
C ALA A 48 9.98 -0.36 -16.81
N THR A 49 10.10 0.18 -15.59
CA THR A 49 10.93 1.35 -15.31
C THR A 49 12.42 1.06 -15.45
N GLY A 50 12.87 -0.16 -15.22
CA GLY A 50 14.27 -0.59 -15.39
C GLY A 50 14.64 -0.87 -16.83
N THR A 51 13.70 -1.33 -17.67
CA THR A 51 13.99 -1.79 -19.04
C THR A 51 13.66 -0.77 -20.13
N ASP A 52 12.70 0.13 -19.89
CA ASP A 52 12.27 1.12 -20.90
C ASP A 52 12.97 2.46 -20.66
N SER A 53 13.86 2.85 -21.59
CA SER A 53 14.60 4.11 -21.53
C SER A 53 13.73 5.36 -21.52
N HIS A 54 12.49 5.29 -22.01
CA HIS A 54 11.52 6.40 -21.96
C HIS A 54 11.03 6.65 -20.52
N LEU A 55 11.16 5.68 -19.63
CA LEU A 55 10.79 5.77 -18.22
C LEU A 55 11.96 6.14 -17.30
N HIS A 56 13.11 6.55 -17.83
CA HIS A 56 14.29 6.95 -17.06
C HIS A 56 14.19 8.42 -16.59
N SER A 57 13.10 8.78 -15.92
CA SER A 57 12.96 10.08 -15.25
C SER A 57 12.93 9.91 -13.72
N PRO A 58 13.27 10.97 -12.96
CA PRO A 58 13.26 10.91 -11.50
C PRO A 58 11.96 10.36 -10.91
N MET A 59 10.83 10.78 -11.44
CA MET A 59 9.53 10.28 -11.00
C MET A 59 9.37 8.77 -11.11
N TYR A 60 9.79 8.17 -12.24
CA TYR A 60 9.67 6.71 -12.42
C TYR A 60 10.69 5.96 -11.58
N PHE A 61 11.85 6.57 -11.31
CA PHE A 61 12.82 6.03 -10.35
C PHE A 61 12.23 5.97 -8.93
N PHE A 62 11.53 7.02 -8.49
CA PHE A 62 10.84 7.02 -7.19
C PHE A 62 9.68 6.02 -7.18
N LEU A 63 8.92 5.93 -8.27
CA LEU A 63 7.83 4.97 -8.41
C LEU A 63 8.32 3.51 -8.35
N ALA A 64 9.47 3.21 -8.96
CA ALA A 64 10.08 1.89 -8.86
C ALA A 64 10.47 1.54 -7.41
N ASN A 65 11.01 2.51 -6.66
CA ASN A 65 11.34 2.32 -5.26
C ASN A 65 10.09 2.14 -4.39
N LEU A 66 9.02 2.90 -4.64
CA LEU A 66 7.73 2.72 -3.98
C LEU A 66 7.18 1.30 -4.25
N SER A 67 7.21 0.87 -5.51
CA SER A 67 6.76 -0.48 -5.88
C SER A 67 7.61 -1.59 -5.23
N CYS A 68 8.91 -1.40 -5.08
CA CYS A 68 9.76 -2.33 -4.32
C CYS A 68 9.36 -2.37 -2.83
N ALA A 69 9.12 -1.21 -2.23
CA ALA A 69 8.68 -1.11 -0.84
C ALA A 69 7.29 -1.76 -0.65
N ASP A 70 6.34 -1.54 -1.54
CA ASP A 70 5.01 -2.18 -1.54
C ASP A 70 5.10 -3.73 -1.57
N VAL A 71 5.99 -4.29 -2.42
CA VAL A 71 6.24 -5.74 -2.48
C VAL A 71 6.76 -6.25 -1.14
N CYS A 72 7.75 -5.58 -0.57
CA CYS A 72 8.36 -5.97 0.70
C CYS A 72 7.39 -5.79 1.86
N PHE A 73 6.63 -4.70 1.89
CA PHE A 73 5.63 -4.41 2.92
C PHE A 73 4.53 -5.47 2.97
N SER A 74 3.91 -5.77 1.82
CA SER A 74 2.91 -6.84 1.73
C SER A 74 3.49 -8.21 2.12
N SER A 75 4.74 -8.48 1.74
CA SER A 75 5.42 -9.75 2.06
C SER A 75 5.80 -9.88 3.53
N THR A 76 5.76 -8.80 4.30
CA THR A 76 6.01 -8.84 5.75
C THR A 76 4.85 -9.48 6.52
N THR A 77 3.62 -9.30 6.08
CA THR A 77 2.43 -9.70 6.85
C THR A 77 1.64 -10.82 6.16
N VAL A 78 1.35 -10.69 4.86
CA VAL A 78 0.40 -11.56 4.14
C VAL A 78 0.85 -13.03 4.08
N PRO A 79 2.12 -13.39 3.78
CA PRO A 79 2.51 -14.80 3.73
C PRO A 79 2.34 -15.53 5.07
N LYS A 80 2.66 -14.86 6.19
CA LYS A 80 2.46 -15.46 7.53
C LYS A 80 0.97 -15.61 7.85
N MET A 81 0.14 -14.64 7.49
CA MET A 81 -1.31 -14.72 7.63
C MET A 81 -1.88 -15.90 6.84
N LEU A 82 -1.49 -16.04 5.57
CA LEU A 82 -1.92 -17.16 4.71
C LEU A 82 -1.44 -18.51 5.25
N ALA A 83 -0.19 -18.60 5.69
CA ALA A 83 0.34 -19.83 6.29
C ALA A 83 -0.45 -20.23 7.56
N ASN A 84 -0.79 -19.27 8.42
CA ASN A 84 -1.60 -19.52 9.61
C ASN A 84 -3.01 -20.02 9.25
N MET A 85 -3.63 -19.47 8.20
CA MET A 85 -4.94 -19.91 7.71
C MET A 85 -4.88 -21.35 7.18
N GLN A 86 -3.82 -21.71 6.43
CA GLN A 86 -3.67 -23.02 5.81
C GLN A 86 -3.31 -24.11 6.83
N THR A 87 -2.38 -23.81 7.74
CA THR A 87 -1.87 -24.80 8.70
C THR A 87 -2.68 -24.90 9.98
N HIS A 88 -3.64 -23.99 10.19
CA HIS A 88 -4.36 -23.83 11.46
C HIS A 88 -3.42 -23.66 12.67
N ASN A 89 -2.19 -23.20 12.42
CA ASN A 89 -1.20 -22.96 13.45
C ASN A 89 -0.92 -21.45 13.57
N PRO A 90 -1.51 -20.74 14.54
CA PRO A 90 -1.39 -19.30 14.70
C PRO A 90 -0.09 -18.87 15.39
N VAL A 91 0.87 -19.75 15.60
CA VAL A 91 2.08 -19.47 16.37
C VAL A 91 3.10 -18.70 15.53
N ILE A 92 3.71 -17.70 16.14
CA ILE A 92 4.89 -16.98 15.63
C ILE A 92 5.96 -16.94 16.73
N SER A 93 7.22 -17.20 16.36
CA SER A 93 8.33 -17.08 17.33
C SER A 93 8.55 -15.64 17.77
N TYR A 94 9.10 -15.43 18.94
CA TYR A 94 9.46 -14.10 19.46
C TYR A 94 10.34 -13.32 18.46
N THR A 95 11.39 -13.95 17.95
CA THR A 95 12.28 -13.35 16.94
C THR A 95 11.55 -13.06 15.62
N GLY A 96 10.65 -13.94 15.20
CA GLY A 96 9.80 -13.73 14.03
C GLY A 96 8.88 -12.52 14.18
N CYS A 97 8.31 -12.35 15.38
CA CYS A 97 7.46 -11.20 15.72
C CYS A 97 8.27 -9.88 15.71
N LEU A 98 9.46 -9.85 16.32
CA LEU A 98 10.33 -8.67 16.27
C LEU A 98 10.80 -8.33 14.85
N SER A 99 11.15 -9.36 14.06
CA SER A 99 11.51 -9.17 12.65
C SER A 99 10.35 -8.60 11.85
N GLN A 100 9.13 -9.08 12.10
CA GLN A 100 7.93 -8.56 11.44
C GLN A 100 7.69 -7.09 11.78
N ILE A 101 7.85 -6.68 13.05
CA ILE A 101 7.78 -5.27 13.46
C ILE A 101 8.83 -4.42 12.76
N TYR A 102 10.08 -4.90 12.71
CA TYR A 102 11.16 -4.17 12.04
C TYR A 102 10.84 -3.89 10.57
N PHE A 103 10.51 -4.93 9.82
CA PHE A 103 10.23 -4.79 8.39
C PHE A 103 8.93 -4.05 8.12
N PHE A 104 7.93 -4.19 8.98
CA PHE A 104 6.67 -3.45 8.88
C PHE A 104 6.89 -1.95 9.03
N LEU A 105 7.65 -1.52 10.04
CA LEU A 105 7.99 -0.10 10.22
C LEU A 105 8.90 0.39 9.10
N LEU A 106 9.94 -0.37 8.74
CA LEU A 106 10.87 0.00 7.68
C LEU A 106 10.15 0.33 6.37
N PHE A 107 9.32 -0.58 5.87
CA PHE A 107 8.69 -0.41 4.57
C PHE A 107 7.49 0.52 4.62
N GLY A 108 6.70 0.53 5.71
CA GLY A 108 5.61 1.49 5.88
C GLY A 108 6.07 2.93 5.96
N ASP A 109 7.17 3.20 6.68
CA ASP A 109 7.78 4.53 6.70
C ASP A 109 8.44 4.88 5.37
N LEU A 110 9.05 3.90 4.70
CA LEU A 110 9.68 4.11 3.40
C LEU A 110 8.67 4.56 2.35
N ASP A 111 7.48 3.93 2.30
CA ASP A 111 6.37 4.36 1.44
C ASP A 111 6.00 5.81 1.71
N ASN A 112 5.86 6.17 2.99
CA ASN A 112 5.54 7.52 3.44
C ASN A 112 6.58 8.57 2.96
N PHE A 113 7.87 8.29 3.15
CA PHE A 113 8.96 9.19 2.74
C PHE A 113 9.09 9.29 1.22
N ILE A 114 8.94 8.18 0.48
CA ILE A 114 8.97 8.19 -0.98
C ILE A 114 7.80 8.99 -1.55
N LEU A 115 6.60 8.89 -0.98
CA LEU A 115 5.46 9.73 -1.37
C LEU A 115 5.77 11.22 -1.18
N ALA A 116 6.45 11.62 -0.09
CA ALA A 116 6.85 13.00 0.11
C ALA A 116 7.89 13.47 -0.93
N VAL A 117 8.88 12.62 -1.25
CA VAL A 117 9.85 12.92 -2.32
C VAL A 117 9.18 13.03 -3.68
N MET A 118 8.18 12.19 -3.99
CA MET A 118 7.38 12.27 -5.21
C MET A 118 6.55 13.56 -5.26
N ALA A 119 5.99 14.01 -4.13
CA ALA A 119 5.30 15.31 -4.05
C ALA A 119 6.25 16.47 -4.34
N TYR A 120 7.47 16.42 -3.81
CA TYR A 120 8.51 17.40 -4.07
C TYR A 120 8.93 17.39 -5.56
N ASP A 121 9.11 16.21 -6.17
CA ASP A 121 9.38 16.09 -7.62
C ASP A 121 8.28 16.78 -8.45
N ARG A 122 7.02 16.55 -8.12
CA ARG A 122 5.88 17.22 -8.78
C ARG A 122 5.92 18.74 -8.60
N TYR A 123 6.22 19.20 -7.39
CA TYR A 123 6.37 20.64 -7.12
C TYR A 123 7.46 21.25 -8.00
N VAL A 124 8.66 20.67 -8.05
CA VAL A 124 9.74 21.22 -8.89
C VAL A 124 9.37 21.16 -10.38
N ALA A 125 8.77 20.08 -10.85
CA ALA A 125 8.39 19.91 -12.26
C ALA A 125 7.32 20.93 -12.72
N ILE A 126 6.40 21.33 -11.84
CA ILE A 126 5.28 22.21 -12.19
C ILE A 126 5.60 23.68 -11.87
N CYS A 127 6.18 23.93 -10.70
CA CYS A 127 6.42 25.30 -10.22
C CYS A 127 7.78 25.88 -10.63
N GLN A 128 8.78 25.00 -10.91
CA GLN A 128 10.14 25.39 -11.26
C GLN A 128 10.68 24.65 -12.50
N PRO A 129 9.97 24.68 -13.64
CA PRO A 129 10.29 23.85 -14.82
C PRO A 129 11.68 24.14 -15.39
N LEU A 130 12.17 25.39 -15.32
CA LEU A 130 13.47 25.79 -15.84
C LEU A 130 14.64 25.21 -15.02
N SER A 131 14.46 24.95 -13.73
CA SER A 131 15.48 24.39 -12.85
C SER A 131 15.29 22.89 -12.61
N TYR A 132 14.28 22.25 -13.22
CA TYR A 132 13.96 20.85 -12.95
C TYR A 132 15.14 19.90 -13.19
N VAL A 133 15.80 20.01 -14.34
CA VAL A 133 16.92 19.14 -14.73
C VAL A 133 18.12 19.28 -13.78
N THR A 134 18.37 20.47 -13.27
CA THR A 134 19.46 20.76 -12.33
C THR A 134 19.12 20.33 -10.91
N THR A 135 17.86 20.47 -10.51
CA THR A 135 17.37 20.14 -9.16
C THR A 135 17.12 18.64 -9.00
N MET A 136 16.47 18.01 -9.98
CA MET A 136 16.13 16.59 -10.01
C MET A 136 17.08 15.79 -10.90
N ASN A 137 18.39 15.99 -10.74
CA ASN A 137 19.38 15.17 -11.44
C ASN A 137 19.49 13.76 -10.82
N PRO A 138 19.98 12.73 -11.57
CA PRO A 138 20.02 11.34 -11.11
C PRO A 138 20.76 11.15 -9.79
N ARG A 139 21.85 11.91 -9.57
CA ARG A 139 22.64 11.82 -8.33
C ARG A 139 21.85 12.30 -7.11
N ARG A 140 21.13 13.42 -7.22
CA ARG A 140 20.28 13.94 -6.13
C ARG A 140 19.08 13.03 -5.88
N SER A 141 18.44 12.53 -6.94
CA SER A 141 17.34 11.58 -6.81
C SER A 141 17.75 10.30 -6.09
N ALA A 142 18.94 9.75 -6.45
CA ALA A 142 19.50 8.60 -5.75
C ALA A 142 19.83 8.92 -4.28
N LEU A 143 20.40 10.09 -4.00
CA LEU A 143 20.68 10.52 -2.63
C LEU A 143 19.42 10.64 -1.79
N MET A 144 18.32 11.22 -2.35
CA MET A 144 17.03 11.29 -1.65
C MET A 144 16.50 9.90 -1.27
N VAL A 145 16.55 8.94 -2.21
CA VAL A 145 16.11 7.56 -1.93
C VAL A 145 16.98 6.90 -0.87
N VAL A 146 18.33 6.99 -0.99
CA VAL A 146 19.24 6.44 0.01
C VAL A 146 18.97 7.06 1.40
N THR A 147 18.72 8.37 1.45
CA THR A 147 18.37 9.05 2.71
C THR A 147 17.07 8.49 3.30
N CYS A 148 16.04 8.27 2.49
CA CYS A 148 14.79 7.65 2.94
C CYS A 148 15.06 6.26 3.54
N TRP A 149 15.83 5.40 2.84
CA TRP A 149 16.18 4.07 3.31
C TRP A 149 16.94 4.09 4.64
N VAL A 150 17.94 4.94 4.77
CA VAL A 150 18.75 5.04 6.00
C VAL A 150 17.91 5.54 7.17
N LEU A 151 17.13 6.60 6.99
CA LEU A 151 16.29 7.17 8.05
C LEU A 151 15.26 6.15 8.54
N THR A 152 14.56 5.49 7.63
CA THR A 152 13.51 4.52 7.99
C THR A 152 14.09 3.25 8.60
N ALA A 153 15.27 2.78 8.15
CA ALA A 153 15.95 1.65 8.75
C ALA A 153 16.39 1.93 10.19
N VAL A 154 16.94 3.13 10.45
CA VAL A 154 17.32 3.54 11.81
C VAL A 154 16.08 3.68 12.70
N HIS A 155 15.00 4.28 12.20
CA HIS A 155 13.74 4.42 12.93
C HIS A 155 13.17 3.05 13.31
N ALA A 156 13.04 2.14 12.36
CA ALA A 156 12.56 0.78 12.60
C ALA A 156 13.45 0.03 13.60
N LEU A 157 14.78 0.19 13.50
CA LEU A 157 15.73 -0.43 14.41
C LEU A 157 15.56 0.07 15.85
N VAL A 158 15.42 1.37 16.05
CA VAL A 158 15.22 1.97 17.39
C VAL A 158 13.97 1.38 18.05
N HIS A 159 12.84 1.34 17.35
CA HIS A 159 11.59 0.78 17.89
C HIS A 159 11.73 -0.72 18.18
N THR A 160 12.36 -1.49 17.28
CA THR A 160 12.55 -2.93 17.47
C THR A 160 13.47 -3.24 18.66
N LEU A 161 14.55 -2.50 18.83
CA LEU A 161 15.45 -2.66 19.97
C LEU A 161 14.78 -2.29 21.30
N LEU A 162 13.94 -1.26 21.30
CA LEU A 162 13.16 -0.90 22.50
C LEU A 162 12.13 -2.00 22.82
N MET A 163 11.50 -2.61 21.82
CA MET A 163 10.60 -3.76 22.02
C MET A 163 11.34 -4.99 22.53
N ALA A 164 12.56 -5.24 22.03
CA ALA A 164 13.37 -6.37 22.46
C ALA A 164 13.82 -6.31 23.93
N ARG A 165 13.73 -5.13 24.55
CA ARG A 165 14.04 -4.94 26.00
C ARG A 165 12.87 -5.21 26.92
N LEU A 166 11.65 -5.36 26.35
CA LEU A 166 10.46 -5.60 27.15
C LEU A 166 10.37 -7.06 27.59
N SER A 167 9.83 -7.26 28.80
CA SER A 167 9.51 -8.58 29.33
C SER A 167 8.02 -8.88 29.14
N PHE A 168 7.73 -10.10 28.70
CA PHE A 168 6.37 -10.60 28.48
C PHE A 168 6.15 -11.78 29.45
N CYS A 169 5.11 -11.74 30.28
CA CYS A 169 4.96 -12.68 31.38
C CYS A 169 3.94 -13.78 31.12
N THR A 170 2.68 -13.42 30.96
CA THR A 170 1.58 -14.38 30.98
C THR A 170 0.80 -14.41 29.69
N GLU A 171 0.48 -13.26 29.12
CA GLU A 171 -0.33 -13.14 27.92
C GLU A 171 0.53 -13.29 26.66
N ARG A 172 0.15 -14.24 25.82
CA ARG A 172 0.82 -14.55 24.56
C ARG A 172 -0.06 -14.30 23.34
N VAL A 173 -1.32 -13.94 23.58
CA VAL A 173 -2.33 -13.81 22.52
C VAL A 173 -2.33 -12.40 21.96
N VAL A 174 -1.95 -12.26 20.69
CA VAL A 174 -2.01 -11.03 19.91
C VAL A 174 -3.35 -11.01 19.18
N PRO A 175 -4.28 -10.10 19.50
CA PRO A 175 -5.61 -10.04 18.88
C PRO A 175 -5.54 -9.42 17.47
N HIS A 176 -4.61 -9.91 16.64
CA HIS A 176 -4.35 -9.43 15.29
C HIS A 176 -3.79 -10.56 14.40
N PHE A 177 -3.73 -10.33 13.07
CA PHE A 177 -3.11 -11.29 12.13
C PHE A 177 -1.60 -11.09 11.93
N PHE A 178 -1.01 -10.06 12.53
CA PHE A 178 0.42 -9.76 12.54
C PHE A 178 0.83 -9.12 13.88
N CYS A 179 2.14 -9.06 14.12
CA CYS A 179 2.70 -8.41 15.30
C CYS A 179 2.67 -6.88 15.11
N ASP A 180 1.83 -6.23 15.93
CA ASP A 180 1.73 -4.78 15.97
C ASP A 180 2.41 -4.21 17.21
N LEU A 181 3.06 -3.05 17.06
CA LEU A 181 3.83 -2.39 18.10
C LEU A 181 2.96 -2.04 19.32
N SER A 182 1.78 -1.46 19.06
CA SER A 182 0.88 -1.03 20.12
C SER A 182 0.33 -2.21 20.92
N THR A 183 -0.03 -3.28 20.24
CA THR A 183 -0.55 -4.51 20.84
C THR A 183 0.49 -5.16 21.76
N LEU A 184 1.74 -5.27 21.29
CA LEU A 184 2.79 -5.86 22.14
C LEU A 184 3.14 -5.00 23.36
N LEU A 185 3.02 -3.68 23.26
CA LEU A 185 3.16 -2.81 24.43
C LEU A 185 2.10 -3.10 25.52
N HIS A 186 0.88 -3.46 25.11
CA HIS A 186 -0.18 -3.83 26.05
C HIS A 186 0.05 -5.21 26.69
N LEU A 187 0.74 -6.12 26.01
CA LEU A 187 1.07 -7.46 26.52
C LEU A 187 2.32 -7.48 27.42
N SER A 188 3.08 -6.38 27.44
CA SER A 188 4.30 -6.26 28.24
C SER A 188 3.97 -6.08 29.72
N CYS A 189 4.70 -6.80 30.58
CA CYS A 189 4.66 -6.63 32.02
C CYS A 189 5.74 -5.70 32.56
N SER A 190 6.66 -5.22 31.74
CA SER A 190 7.64 -4.21 32.10
C SER A 190 7.13 -2.79 31.82
N ASP A 191 7.82 -1.79 32.35
CA ASP A 191 7.50 -0.38 32.10
C ASP A 191 7.67 -0.04 30.60
N THR A 192 6.60 0.46 29.99
CA THR A 192 6.53 0.83 28.57
C THR A 192 6.60 2.34 28.32
N SER A 193 6.87 3.14 29.36
CA SER A 193 6.83 4.60 29.28
C SER A 193 7.82 5.15 28.25
N ALA A 194 9.04 4.62 28.22
CA ALA A 194 10.06 5.01 27.24
C ALA A 194 9.64 4.68 25.81
N ASN A 195 9.07 3.48 25.59
CA ASN A 195 8.57 3.06 24.27
C ASN A 195 7.45 3.99 23.79
N LYS A 196 6.47 4.29 24.66
CA LYS A 196 5.36 5.20 24.35
C LYS A 196 5.86 6.60 24.00
N LEU A 197 6.83 7.12 24.78
CA LEU A 197 7.42 8.43 24.50
C LEU A 197 8.10 8.46 23.13
N VAL A 198 8.90 7.43 22.80
CA VAL A 198 9.59 7.34 21.51
C VAL A 198 8.60 7.18 20.35
N ILE A 199 7.52 6.40 20.51
CA ILE A 199 6.47 6.28 19.49
C ILE A 199 5.80 7.63 19.23
N ILE A 200 5.44 8.39 20.26
CA ILE A 200 4.78 9.69 20.12
C ILE A 200 5.73 10.71 19.48
N THR A 201 6.98 10.78 19.91
CA THR A 201 7.94 11.79 19.46
C THR A 201 8.54 11.44 18.09
N PHE A 202 9.23 10.30 17.99
CA PHE A 202 9.89 9.90 16.75
C PHE A 202 8.87 9.36 15.72
N GLY A 203 7.98 8.45 16.10
CA GLY A 203 6.93 7.93 15.20
C GLY A 203 6.00 9.05 14.73
N GLY A 204 5.62 9.95 15.63
CA GLY A 204 4.85 11.15 15.27
C GLY A 204 5.59 12.04 14.27
N ALA A 205 6.89 12.30 14.47
CA ALA A 205 7.70 13.11 13.55
C ALA A 205 7.86 12.43 12.17
N PHE A 206 8.05 11.10 12.15
CA PHE A 206 8.16 10.32 10.91
C PHE A 206 6.86 10.25 10.10
N LEU A 207 5.72 10.35 10.76
CA LEU A 207 4.42 10.41 10.09
C LEU A 207 4.07 11.83 9.65
N VAL A 208 4.19 12.82 10.55
CA VAL A 208 3.75 14.19 10.33
C VAL A 208 4.70 14.97 9.43
N GLY A 209 6.03 14.74 9.53
CA GLY A 209 7.03 15.44 8.73
C GLY A 209 6.82 15.28 7.22
N PRO A 210 6.81 14.05 6.68
CA PRO A 210 6.50 13.79 5.28
C PRO A 210 5.13 14.33 4.85
N PHE A 211 4.09 14.18 5.69
CA PHE A 211 2.76 14.72 5.42
C PHE A 211 2.76 16.23 5.23
N LEU A 212 3.43 16.97 6.10
CA LEU A 212 3.58 18.43 5.96
C LEU A 212 4.34 18.77 4.67
N GLY A 213 5.40 18.02 4.32
CA GLY A 213 6.12 18.18 3.06
C GLY A 213 5.23 18.01 1.84
N ILE A 214 4.34 17.00 1.86
CA ILE A 214 3.33 16.78 0.83
C ILE A 214 2.36 17.95 0.76
N LEU A 215 1.79 18.38 1.89
CA LEU A 215 0.85 19.49 1.95
C LEU A 215 1.46 20.79 1.41
N VAL A 216 2.68 21.13 1.81
CA VAL A 216 3.40 22.32 1.31
C VAL A 216 3.60 22.23 -0.20
N SER A 217 4.08 21.10 -0.70
CA SER A 217 4.30 20.87 -2.14
C SER A 217 3.01 21.04 -2.93
N TYR A 218 1.91 20.43 -2.50
CA TYR A 218 0.63 20.53 -3.19
C TYR A 218 -0.05 21.88 -3.04
N THR A 219 0.16 22.60 -1.95
CA THR A 219 -0.29 23.98 -1.80
C THR A 219 0.35 24.87 -2.86
N HIS A 220 1.67 24.78 -3.04
CA HIS A 220 2.37 25.54 -4.08
C HIS A 220 1.92 25.15 -5.50
N ILE A 221 1.76 23.84 -5.77
CA ILE A 221 1.24 23.34 -7.05
C ILE A 221 -0.16 23.92 -7.31
N PHE A 222 -1.04 23.89 -6.33
CA PHE A 222 -2.40 24.41 -6.45
C PHE A 222 -2.40 25.91 -6.80
N TYR A 223 -1.63 26.74 -6.10
CA TYR A 223 -1.49 28.15 -6.41
C TYR A 223 -0.89 28.39 -7.81
N ALA A 224 0.10 27.62 -8.22
CA ALA A 224 0.69 27.72 -9.56
C ALA A 224 -0.33 27.35 -10.65
N VAL A 225 -1.11 26.29 -10.44
CA VAL A 225 -2.12 25.80 -11.39
C VAL A 225 -3.30 26.76 -11.53
N LEU A 226 -3.74 27.42 -10.45
CA LEU A 226 -4.79 28.44 -10.50
C LEU A 226 -4.39 29.67 -11.33
N ARG A 227 -3.09 29.95 -11.47
CA ARG A 227 -2.57 31.05 -12.29
C ARG A 227 -2.46 30.72 -13.76
N VAL A 228 -2.67 29.46 -14.16
CA VAL A 228 -2.60 29.04 -15.57
C VAL A 228 -3.88 29.45 -16.30
N PRO A 229 -3.81 30.35 -17.31
CA PRO A 229 -5.01 30.87 -17.98
C PRO A 229 -5.68 29.84 -18.93
N SER A 230 -5.06 28.69 -19.14
CA SER A 230 -5.51 27.66 -20.08
C SER A 230 -6.19 26.49 -19.38
N VAL A 231 -7.45 26.24 -19.69
CA VAL A 231 -8.21 25.05 -19.23
C VAL A 231 -7.49 23.73 -19.57
N ARG A 232 -6.78 23.68 -20.71
CA ARG A 232 -6.01 22.52 -21.14
C ARG A 232 -4.80 22.29 -20.22
N GLY A 233 -4.10 23.37 -19.83
CA GLY A 233 -2.98 23.32 -18.88
C GLY A 233 -3.44 22.87 -17.49
N LEU A 234 -4.55 23.42 -17.00
CA LEU A 234 -5.18 23.04 -15.74
C LEU A 234 -5.53 21.54 -15.71
N ARG A 235 -6.22 21.06 -16.78
CA ARG A 235 -6.59 19.64 -16.89
C ARG A 235 -5.37 18.70 -16.91
N ARG A 236 -4.28 19.12 -17.59
CA ARG A 236 -3.03 18.34 -17.62
C ARG A 236 -2.37 18.26 -16.27
N ALA A 237 -2.28 19.36 -15.52
CA ALA A 237 -1.72 19.41 -14.17
C ALA A 237 -2.53 18.54 -13.20
N ILE A 238 -3.85 18.64 -13.20
CA ILE A 238 -4.75 17.83 -12.37
C ILE A 238 -4.59 16.33 -12.72
N SER A 239 -4.53 15.99 -14.00
CA SER A 239 -4.34 14.59 -14.41
C SER A 239 -2.99 14.03 -13.96
N THR A 240 -1.93 14.84 -13.96
CA THR A 240 -0.58 14.43 -13.57
C THR A 240 -0.45 14.23 -12.06
N CYS A 241 -1.15 15.06 -11.27
CA CYS A 241 -1.12 15.00 -9.81
C CYS A 241 -2.16 14.03 -9.23
N GLY A 242 -3.23 13.73 -9.98
CA GLY A 242 -4.39 13.00 -9.48
C GLY A 242 -4.08 11.62 -8.93
N SER A 243 -3.23 10.85 -9.62
CA SER A 243 -2.81 9.52 -9.15
C SER A 243 -2.07 9.60 -7.82
N HIS A 244 -1.11 10.52 -7.71
CA HIS A 244 -0.35 10.68 -6.47
C HIS A 244 -1.24 11.15 -5.33
N LEU A 245 -2.13 12.11 -5.56
CA LEU A 245 -3.10 12.57 -4.56
C LEU A 245 -4.05 11.45 -4.12
N ALA A 246 -4.48 10.58 -5.03
CA ALA A 246 -5.31 9.42 -4.71
C ALA A 246 -4.57 8.44 -3.78
N VAL A 247 -3.30 8.13 -4.08
CA VAL A 247 -2.46 7.27 -3.23
C VAL A 247 -2.23 7.91 -1.87
N VAL A 248 -1.84 9.19 -1.81
CA VAL A 248 -1.63 9.93 -0.56
C VAL A 248 -2.91 9.97 0.29
N SER A 249 -4.07 10.22 -0.34
CA SER A 249 -5.35 10.24 0.36
C SER A 249 -5.72 8.87 0.92
N LEU A 250 -5.44 7.80 0.18
CA LEU A 250 -5.67 6.44 0.64
C LEU A 250 -4.75 6.11 1.82
N PHE A 251 -3.45 6.36 1.68
CA PHE A 251 -2.44 6.09 2.69
C PHE A 251 -2.73 6.83 4.00
N TYR A 252 -2.80 8.15 3.95
CA TYR A 252 -3.05 8.95 5.16
C TYR A 252 -4.49 8.82 5.68
N GLY A 253 -5.47 8.63 4.80
CA GLY A 253 -6.86 8.38 5.20
C GLY A 253 -7.00 7.12 6.05
N THR A 254 -6.30 6.02 5.69
CA THR A 254 -6.29 4.79 6.49
C THR A 254 -5.58 4.98 7.83
N ILE A 255 -4.43 5.69 7.86
CA ILE A 255 -3.69 5.98 9.10
C ILE A 255 -4.50 6.89 10.04
N ILE A 256 -5.10 7.96 9.51
CA ILE A 256 -5.97 8.86 10.29
C ILE A 256 -7.15 8.08 10.89
N SER A 257 -7.76 7.20 10.10
CA SER A 257 -8.85 6.34 10.60
C SER A 257 -8.40 5.42 11.71
N LEU A 258 -7.16 4.92 11.65
CA LEU A 258 -6.60 4.01 12.64
C LEU A 258 -6.30 4.71 13.98
N TYR A 259 -5.66 5.89 13.92
CA TYR A 259 -5.08 6.56 15.09
C TYR A 259 -5.89 7.74 15.63
N LEU A 260 -6.62 8.48 14.77
CA LEU A 260 -7.35 9.68 15.18
C LEU A 260 -8.85 9.49 15.40
N CYS A 261 -9.41 8.33 15.01
CA CYS A 261 -10.79 7.97 15.32
C CYS A 261 -10.86 6.79 16.30
N PRO A 262 -10.26 6.89 17.51
CA PRO A 262 -10.40 5.84 18.52
C PRO A 262 -11.83 5.86 19.02
N SER A 263 -12.65 4.93 18.54
CA SER A 263 -13.94 4.68 19.16
C SER A 263 -13.73 3.81 20.40
N PRO A 264 -14.22 4.20 21.58
CA PRO A 264 -14.13 3.37 22.79
C PRO A 264 -14.79 2.01 22.64
N SER A 265 -15.65 1.85 21.65
CA SER A 265 -16.37 0.63 21.29
C SER A 265 -15.77 -0.10 20.09
N ARG A 266 -14.54 0.26 19.64
CA ARG A 266 -13.95 -0.41 18.47
C ARG A 266 -13.67 -1.88 18.78
N SER A 267 -14.42 -2.77 18.12
CA SER A 267 -14.20 -4.21 18.24
C SER A 267 -12.85 -4.60 17.60
N VAL A 268 -12.31 -5.75 18.00
CA VAL A 268 -11.11 -6.36 17.39
C VAL A 268 -11.28 -6.49 15.87
N GLU A 269 -12.50 -6.74 15.41
CA GLU A 269 -12.86 -6.81 14.00
C GLU A 269 -12.61 -5.50 13.24
N GLN A 270 -12.99 -4.36 13.80
CA GLN A 270 -12.79 -3.05 13.17
C GLN A 270 -11.30 -2.71 13.06
N GLY A 271 -10.49 -3.05 14.07
CA GLY A 271 -9.04 -2.90 14.01
C GLY A 271 -8.43 -3.73 12.89
N SER A 272 -8.87 -4.97 12.73
CA SER A 272 -8.42 -5.89 11.69
C SER A 272 -8.77 -5.41 10.28
N VAL A 273 -9.96 -4.83 10.05
CA VAL A 273 -10.37 -4.26 8.76
C VAL A 273 -9.47 -3.10 8.35
N VAL A 274 -9.19 -2.15 9.25
CA VAL A 274 -8.32 -1.01 8.94
C VAL A 274 -6.89 -1.47 8.66
N ALA A 275 -6.42 -2.47 9.38
CA ALA A 275 -5.11 -3.07 9.14
C ALA A 275 -5.03 -3.74 7.75
N VAL A 276 -6.06 -4.45 7.30
CA VAL A 276 -6.14 -5.00 5.94
C VAL A 276 -6.12 -3.89 4.90
N LEU A 277 -6.86 -2.80 5.10
CA LEU A 277 -6.84 -1.65 4.19
C LEU A 277 -5.43 -1.09 4.02
N TYR A 278 -4.68 -0.96 5.11
CA TYR A 278 -3.33 -0.43 5.09
C TYR A 278 -2.30 -1.44 4.51
N THR A 279 -2.34 -2.70 4.95
CA THR A 279 -1.29 -3.69 4.62
C THR A 279 -1.50 -4.41 3.29
N VAL A 280 -2.75 -4.53 2.83
CA VAL A 280 -3.10 -5.28 1.62
C VAL A 280 -3.62 -4.37 0.52
N VAL A 281 -4.60 -3.50 0.84
CA VAL A 281 -5.30 -2.74 -0.19
C VAL A 281 -4.46 -1.57 -0.72
N THR A 282 -3.72 -0.86 0.14
CA THR A 282 -2.87 0.26 -0.30
C THR A 282 -1.79 -0.18 -1.28
N PRO A 283 -0.93 -1.19 -0.99
CA PRO A 283 0.05 -1.70 -1.94
C PRO A 283 -0.55 -2.31 -3.21
N LEU A 284 -1.75 -2.89 -3.10
CA LEU A 284 -2.48 -3.43 -4.24
C LEU A 284 -2.89 -2.35 -5.23
N LEU A 285 -3.33 -1.18 -4.73
CA LEU A 285 -3.88 -0.13 -5.58
C LEU A 285 -2.83 0.75 -6.24
N ASN A 286 -1.62 0.85 -5.66
CA ASN A 286 -0.55 1.68 -6.20
C ASN A 286 -0.26 1.41 -7.70
N PRO A 287 -0.05 0.16 -8.15
CA PRO A 287 0.17 -0.13 -9.56
C PRO A 287 -0.97 0.36 -10.47
N PHE A 288 -2.21 0.22 -10.04
CA PHE A 288 -3.36 0.63 -10.83
C PHE A 288 -3.49 2.16 -10.90
N LEU A 289 -3.38 2.85 -9.76
CA LEU A 289 -3.51 4.30 -9.70
C LEU A 289 -2.43 5.01 -10.51
N TYR A 290 -1.18 4.51 -10.49
CA TYR A 290 -0.11 5.11 -11.27
C TYR A 290 -0.14 4.71 -12.75
N SER A 291 -0.52 3.47 -13.10
CA SER A 291 -0.54 3.03 -14.49
C SER A 291 -1.74 3.55 -15.29
N LEU A 292 -2.95 3.59 -14.70
CA LEU A 292 -4.15 4.02 -15.40
C LEU A 292 -4.13 5.49 -15.83
N HIS A 293 -3.44 6.35 -15.07
CA HIS A 293 -3.33 7.78 -15.40
C HIS A 293 -2.07 8.14 -16.19
N ASN A 294 -1.15 7.17 -16.39
CA ASN A 294 0.12 7.38 -17.06
C ASN A 294 0.22 6.54 -18.34
N ARG A 295 0.01 7.19 -19.49
CA ARG A 295 0.05 6.52 -20.81
C ARG A 295 1.39 5.89 -21.15
N GLU A 296 2.50 6.53 -20.75
CA GLU A 296 3.85 6.03 -21.03
C GLU A 296 4.12 4.74 -20.25
N LEU A 297 3.79 4.73 -18.96
CA LEU A 297 3.90 3.55 -18.11
C LEU A 297 3.00 2.42 -18.63
N LEU A 298 1.73 2.73 -18.98
CA LEU A 298 0.81 1.74 -19.53
C LEU A 298 1.32 1.13 -20.84
N GLN A 299 1.90 1.95 -21.72
CA GLN A 299 2.50 1.46 -22.97
C GLN A 299 3.71 0.57 -22.72
N ALA A 300 4.59 0.94 -21.76
CA ALA A 300 5.74 0.15 -21.38
C ALA A 300 5.32 -1.20 -20.77
N LEU A 301 4.32 -1.23 -19.90
CA LEU A 301 3.75 -2.47 -19.35
C LEU A 301 3.14 -3.38 -20.41
N CYS A 302 2.57 -2.81 -21.46
CA CYS A 302 1.99 -3.57 -22.58
C CYS A 302 3.03 -4.12 -23.57
N ARG A 303 4.26 -3.56 -23.65
CA ARG A 303 5.30 -4.00 -24.62
C ARG A 303 5.72 -5.47 -24.44
N PRO A 304 6.08 -5.94 -23.23
CA PRO A 304 6.44 -7.36 -23.02
C PRO A 304 5.29 -8.31 -23.37
N LEU A 305 4.06 -7.94 -23.01
CA LEU A 305 2.88 -8.73 -23.33
C LEU A 305 2.65 -8.87 -24.84
N ARG A 306 2.95 -7.82 -25.62
CA ARG A 306 2.86 -7.85 -27.09
C ARG A 306 3.94 -8.70 -27.74
N MET A 307 5.18 -8.65 -27.22
CA MET A 307 6.26 -9.51 -27.73
C MET A 307 5.94 -10.98 -27.49
N PHE A 308 5.38 -11.30 -26.33
CA PHE A 308 4.93 -12.65 -26.01
C PHE A 308 3.75 -13.11 -26.91
N CYS A 309 2.84 -12.24 -27.26
CA CYS A 309 1.75 -12.52 -28.20
C CYS A 309 2.26 -12.73 -29.66
N ARG A 310 3.25 -11.94 -30.10
CA ARG A 310 3.83 -12.06 -31.45
C ARG A 310 4.67 -13.33 -31.64
N GLY A 311 5.38 -13.78 -30.60
CA GLY A 311 6.18 -15.01 -30.66
C GLY A 311 5.36 -16.30 -30.74
N LYS A 312 4.06 -16.27 -30.43
CA LYS A 312 3.18 -17.45 -30.41
C LYS A 312 2.32 -17.66 -31.68
N THR A 313 2.42 -16.81 -32.68
CA THR A 313 1.74 -17.03 -33.98
C THR A 313 2.30 -18.23 -34.77
N HIS A 314 3.36 -18.88 -34.30
CA HIS A 314 3.95 -20.08 -34.90
C HIS A 314 3.73 -21.39 -34.12
N CYS A 315 2.97 -21.39 -33.03
CA CYS A 315 2.65 -22.62 -32.28
C CYS A 315 1.18 -23.00 -32.43
N THR A 316 0.93 -23.99 -33.25
CA THR A 316 -0.34 -24.71 -33.41
C THR A 316 -0.74 -25.42 -32.13
N GLY A 317 -1.97 -25.22 -31.66
CA GLY A 317 -2.69 -26.11 -30.76
C GLY A 317 -2.75 -25.73 -29.28
N GLY A 318 -3.92 -25.35 -28.85
CA GLY A 318 -4.39 -25.61 -27.48
C GLY A 318 -4.28 -24.49 -26.41
N LEU A 319 -3.57 -23.38 -26.64
CA LEU A 319 -3.41 -22.31 -25.62
C LEU A 319 -3.85 -20.90 -26.10
N GLN A 320 -4.75 -20.85 -27.07
CA GLN A 320 -5.15 -19.60 -27.74
C GLN A 320 -5.95 -18.62 -26.84
N VAL A 321 -6.65 -19.09 -25.82
CA VAL A 321 -7.59 -18.25 -25.04
C VAL A 321 -6.84 -17.24 -24.16
N LYS A 322 -5.78 -17.64 -23.48
CA LYS A 322 -5.02 -16.73 -22.58
C LYS A 322 -4.22 -15.66 -23.34
N GLY A 323 -3.69 -16.01 -24.51
CA GLY A 323 -2.97 -15.04 -25.37
C GLY A 323 -3.89 -14.00 -25.99
N ALA A 324 -5.11 -14.39 -26.37
CA ALA A 324 -6.11 -13.51 -26.96
C ALA A 324 -6.64 -12.47 -25.97
N VAL A 325 -6.88 -12.85 -24.71
CA VAL A 325 -7.35 -11.94 -23.64
C VAL A 325 -6.30 -10.87 -23.34
N ASN A 326 -5.03 -11.24 -23.21
CA ASN A 326 -3.95 -10.28 -22.93
C ASN A 326 -3.71 -9.33 -24.12
N CYS A 327 -3.86 -9.82 -25.37
CA CYS A 327 -3.74 -9.00 -26.57
C CYS A 327 -4.95 -8.07 -26.75
N MET A 328 -6.16 -8.50 -26.41
CA MET A 328 -7.37 -7.66 -26.39
C MET A 328 -7.29 -6.55 -25.36
N VAL A 329 -6.81 -6.83 -24.14
CA VAL A 329 -6.68 -5.82 -23.09
C VAL A 329 -5.68 -4.72 -23.52
N CYS A 330 -4.50 -5.08 -24.02
CA CYS A 330 -3.53 -4.10 -24.52
C CYS A 330 -4.04 -3.32 -25.75
N SER A 331 -4.78 -3.95 -26.66
CA SER A 331 -5.38 -3.29 -27.84
C SER A 331 -6.56 -2.40 -27.48
N ALA A 332 -7.37 -2.80 -26.50
CA ALA A 332 -8.48 -2.03 -25.97
C ALA A 332 -8.01 -0.75 -25.25
N LEU A 333 -6.93 -0.83 -24.50
CA LEU A 333 -6.38 0.31 -23.75
C LEU A 333 -5.71 1.36 -24.66
N GLN A 334 -5.33 1.02 -25.91
CA GLN A 334 -4.66 1.93 -26.85
C GLN A 334 -5.58 2.65 -27.86
N LYS A 335 -6.77 2.15 -28.16
CA LYS A 335 -7.69 2.82 -29.08
C LYS A 335 -8.39 4.00 -28.41
N GLN A 336 -7.97 5.19 -28.77
CA GLN A 336 -8.35 6.48 -28.20
C GLN A 336 -9.82 6.88 -28.46
N ASP A 337 -10.53 6.18 -29.36
CA ASP A 337 -11.94 6.44 -29.69
C ASP A 337 -12.94 5.77 -28.74
N MET A 338 -12.47 5.06 -27.75
CA MET A 338 -13.28 4.27 -26.85
C MET A 338 -13.46 4.90 -25.45
N LYS A 339 -13.72 6.21 -25.36
CA LYS A 339 -14.05 6.82 -24.05
C LYS A 339 -15.35 6.29 -23.41
N SER A 340 -16.17 5.58 -24.15
CA SER A 340 -17.43 4.99 -23.67
C SER A 340 -17.37 3.45 -23.62
N GLN A 341 -16.87 2.79 -24.66
CA GLN A 341 -16.84 1.32 -24.72
C GLN A 341 -15.61 0.67 -24.07
N ALA A 342 -14.45 1.34 -23.99
CA ALA A 342 -13.30 0.80 -23.27
C ALA A 342 -13.45 0.97 -21.77
N VAL A 343 -14.03 2.08 -21.33
CA VAL A 343 -14.47 2.22 -19.93
C VAL A 343 -15.51 1.14 -19.61
N SER A 344 -16.46 0.85 -20.50
CA SER A 344 -17.43 -0.24 -20.33
C SER A 344 -16.78 -1.64 -20.30
N LYS A 345 -15.80 -1.94 -21.19
CA LYS A 345 -15.11 -3.26 -21.21
C LYS A 345 -14.00 -3.39 -20.19
N VAL A 346 -13.34 -2.31 -19.81
CA VAL A 346 -12.45 -2.28 -18.64
C VAL A 346 -13.30 -2.31 -17.37
N VAL A 347 -14.43 -1.68 -17.33
CA VAL A 347 -15.44 -1.83 -16.26
C VAL A 347 -15.99 -3.26 -16.25
N GLU A 348 -16.23 -3.92 -17.36
CA GLU A 348 -16.69 -5.32 -17.43
C GLU A 348 -15.59 -6.34 -17.08
N PHE A 349 -14.32 -6.08 -17.42
CA PHE A 349 -13.15 -6.83 -16.95
C PHE A 349 -12.83 -6.49 -15.48
N LEU A 350 -12.95 -5.23 -15.09
CA LEU A 350 -12.91 -4.81 -13.70
C LEU A 350 -14.14 -5.33 -12.95
N ARG A 351 -15.30 -5.54 -13.55
CA ARG A 351 -16.43 -6.25 -12.91
C ARG A 351 -16.11 -7.70 -12.55
N PHE A 352 -15.17 -8.34 -13.21
CA PHE A 352 -14.64 -9.64 -12.78
C PHE A 352 -13.56 -9.56 -11.69
N ILE A 353 -12.87 -8.39 -11.60
CA ILE A 353 -11.97 -8.02 -10.49
C ILE A 353 -12.68 -7.02 -9.56
N ASP A 354 -13.84 -6.54 -9.97
CA ASP A 354 -14.57 -5.31 -9.65
C ASP A 354 -15.28 -5.22 -8.30
N PRO A 355 -15.54 -6.27 -7.57
CA PRO A 355 -16.03 -6.05 -6.23
C PRO A 355 -15.05 -5.24 -5.36
N CYS A 356 -13.74 -5.51 -5.44
CA CYS A 356 -12.75 -4.84 -4.61
C CYS A 356 -12.38 -3.43 -5.08
N LEU A 357 -12.29 -3.17 -6.40
CA LEU A 357 -11.89 -1.86 -6.95
C LEU A 357 -13.02 -0.83 -6.92
N PHE A 358 -14.24 -1.24 -7.19
CA PHE A 358 -15.44 -0.39 -7.08
C PHE A 358 -15.71 -0.02 -5.61
N VAL A 359 -15.52 -0.98 -4.71
CA VAL A 359 -15.56 -0.80 -3.26
C VAL A 359 -14.53 0.22 -2.80
N VAL A 360 -13.31 0.15 -3.29
CA VAL A 360 -12.23 1.05 -2.85
C VAL A 360 -12.36 2.44 -3.46
N CYS A 361 -12.82 2.59 -4.72
CA CYS A 361 -13.09 3.92 -5.29
C CYS A 361 -14.32 4.59 -4.65
N ILE A 362 -15.39 3.85 -4.38
CA ILE A 362 -16.55 4.36 -3.63
C ILE A 362 -16.19 4.54 -2.15
N PHE A 363 -15.35 3.67 -1.59
CA PHE A 363 -14.87 3.78 -0.21
C PHE A 363 -13.96 5.00 -0.03
N SER A 364 -13.04 5.29 -0.94
CA SER A 364 -12.20 6.48 -0.85
C SER A 364 -13.02 7.77 -0.99
N GLN A 365 -14.05 7.81 -1.83
CA GLN A 365 -14.95 8.96 -1.95
C GLN A 365 -16.00 9.03 -0.84
N LYS A 366 -16.62 7.92 -0.44
CA LYS A 366 -17.58 7.88 0.66
C LYS A 366 -16.93 7.79 2.03
N LEU A 367 -15.74 7.20 2.16
CA LEU A 367 -14.99 7.16 3.41
C LEU A 367 -14.46 8.55 3.77
N ALA A 368 -13.97 9.33 2.79
CA ALA A 368 -13.62 10.74 3.01
C ALA A 368 -14.84 11.59 3.42
N VAL A 369 -16.05 11.24 2.96
CA VAL A 369 -17.28 12.00 3.25
C VAL A 369 -18.03 11.42 4.48
N HIS A 370 -17.96 10.10 4.74
CA HIS A 370 -18.76 9.42 5.78
C HIS A 370 -18.02 9.15 7.09
N LEU A 371 -16.68 9.12 7.07
CA LEU A 371 -15.86 9.09 8.31
C LEU A 371 -16.02 10.37 9.14
N TYR A 372 -16.56 11.42 8.55
CA TYR A 372 -16.90 12.65 9.27
C TYR A 372 -18.20 12.56 10.09
N CYS A 373 -19.07 11.57 9.84
CA CYS A 373 -20.34 11.44 10.60
C CYS A 373 -20.88 10.00 10.63
N LYS A 374 -20.75 9.37 11.79
CA LYS A 374 -21.80 8.52 12.44
C LYS A 374 -22.25 7.20 11.81
N GLN A 375 -21.49 6.36 11.11
CA GLN A 375 -21.95 4.95 10.95
C GLN A 375 -20.78 3.95 11.01
N ASP A 376 -21.08 2.78 11.60
CA ASP A 376 -20.18 1.68 11.91
C ASP A 376 -19.49 1.09 10.63
N PRO A 377 -18.15 1.18 10.48
CA PRO A 377 -17.46 0.69 9.30
C PRO A 377 -17.50 -0.84 9.12
N ALA A 378 -17.69 -1.61 10.19
CA ALA A 378 -17.71 -3.07 10.13
C ALA A 378 -18.96 -3.63 9.45
N THR A 379 -20.11 -3.06 9.73
CA THR A 379 -21.39 -3.41 9.05
C THR A 379 -21.32 -3.08 7.56
N MET A 380 -20.54 -2.09 7.17
CA MET A 380 -20.40 -1.65 5.80
C MET A 380 -19.47 -2.57 4.99
N VAL A 381 -18.40 -3.08 5.58
CA VAL A 381 -17.49 -4.04 4.92
C VAL A 381 -18.14 -5.42 4.79
N THR A 382 -18.86 -5.89 5.82
CA THR A 382 -19.62 -7.14 5.76
C THR A 382 -20.80 -7.06 4.79
N HIS A 383 -21.52 -5.95 4.77
CA HIS A 383 -22.60 -5.72 3.81
C HIS A 383 -22.06 -5.61 2.37
N LEU A 384 -20.92 -5.00 2.21
CA LEU A 384 -20.27 -4.80 0.95
C LEU A 384 -19.64 -6.11 0.41
N ILE A 385 -19.00 -6.92 1.25
CA ILE A 385 -18.57 -8.28 0.92
C ILE A 385 -19.77 -9.15 0.57
N HIS A 386 -20.89 -8.98 1.28
CA HIS A 386 -22.12 -9.72 1.00
C HIS A 386 -22.79 -9.29 -0.31
N GLU A 387 -22.91 -8.00 -0.61
CA GLU A 387 -23.44 -7.49 -1.90
C GLU A 387 -22.54 -7.80 -3.10
N ILE A 388 -21.24 -7.98 -2.87
CA ILE A 388 -20.26 -8.30 -3.90
C ILE A 388 -20.23 -9.80 -4.22
N MET A 389 -20.46 -10.62 -3.20
CA MET A 389 -20.33 -12.09 -3.31
C MET A 389 -21.67 -12.80 -3.59
N PHE A 390 -22.80 -12.11 -3.39
CA PHE A 390 -24.14 -12.65 -3.62
C PHE A 390 -25.02 -11.56 -4.29
N PRO A 391 -24.84 -11.33 -5.64
CA PRO A 391 -25.70 -10.43 -6.40
C PRO A 391 -27.14 -10.99 -6.53
#